data_3b506741a9db50f01a1da03e66b4f35d
#
_entry.id   3b506741a9db50f01a1da03e66b4f35d
#
_cell.length_a   1.000
_cell.length_b   1.000
_cell.length_c   1.000
_cell.angle_alpha   90.00
_cell.angle_beta   90.00
_cell.angle_gamma   90.00
#
_symmetry.space_group_name_H-M   'P 1'
#
loop_
_entity.id
_entity.type
_entity.pdbx_description
1 polymer ?
#
loop_
_entity_poly.entity_id
_entity_poly.type
_entity_poly.pdbx_seq_one_letter_code
_entity_poly.pdbx_strand_id
1 'polypeptide(L)'
;TRGLDNCLFVYPLAAWSKITEKIGQLPLGQADTRGFNRFFLSGAVESEIDSAGRILVPDFLKEFAGLGAKVVLAGVSDRVEIWDERAWSAYKRRIEKQGNALAEKLGEVGML
;
A
#
# COMPACT_ATOMS: atom_id res chain seq x y z
N THR A 1 3.96 5.41 -2.90
CA THR A 1 3.58 4.76 -4.17
C THR A 1 2.15 4.24 -4.14
N ARG A 2 1.67 3.75 -5.27
CA ARG A 2 0.39 3.04 -5.34
C ARG A 2 0.44 1.79 -4.48
N GLY A 3 -0.56 1.60 -3.64
CA GLY A 3 -0.73 0.38 -2.87
C GLY A 3 -1.71 -0.58 -3.53
N LEU A 4 -2.17 -1.53 -2.76
CA LEU A 4 -3.20 -2.48 -3.17
C LEU A 4 -4.53 -2.08 -2.53
N ASP A 5 -5.65 -2.51 -3.13
CA ASP A 5 -7.01 -2.12 -2.68
C ASP A 5 -7.28 -0.62 -2.73
N ASN A 6 -6.69 0.06 -3.71
CA ASN A 6 -6.87 1.50 -3.96
C ASN A 6 -6.43 2.40 -2.80
N CYS A 7 -5.40 2.04 -2.08
CA CYS A 7 -4.74 2.89 -1.10
C CYS A 7 -3.33 3.24 -1.55
N LEU A 8 -2.65 4.11 -0.81
CA LEU A 8 -1.25 4.42 -1.02
C LEU A 8 -0.39 3.72 0.03
N PHE A 9 0.80 3.29 -0.36
CA PHE A 9 1.82 2.77 0.54
C PHE A 9 2.91 3.82 0.76
N VAL A 10 3.26 4.03 2.02
CA VAL A 10 4.36 4.90 2.43
C VAL A 10 5.40 4.07 3.15
N TYR A 11 6.64 4.14 2.67
CA TYR A 11 7.77 3.41 3.25
C TYR A 11 8.88 4.37 3.65
N PRO A 12 9.60 4.08 4.75
CA PRO A 12 10.92 4.69 4.95
C PRO A 12 11.85 4.29 3.80
N LEU A 13 12.79 5.16 3.44
CA LEU A 13 13.73 4.87 2.35
C LEU A 13 14.47 3.55 2.52
N ALA A 14 14.89 3.24 3.74
CA ALA A 14 15.58 1.98 4.02
C ALA A 14 14.70 0.74 3.72
N ALA A 15 13.43 0.79 4.08
CA ALA A 15 12.48 -0.29 3.77
C ALA A 15 12.18 -0.36 2.27
N TRP A 16 12.07 0.79 1.62
CA TRP A 16 11.83 0.87 0.18
C TRP A 16 12.96 0.19 -0.61
N SER A 17 14.21 0.42 -0.24
CA SER A 17 15.35 -0.22 -0.89
C SER A 17 15.28 -1.75 -0.83
N LYS A 18 14.86 -2.31 0.29
CA LYS A 18 14.70 -3.76 0.43
C LYS A 18 13.56 -4.30 -0.44
N ILE A 19 12.47 -3.55 -0.55
CA ILE A 19 11.32 -3.94 -1.35
C ILE A 19 11.64 -3.91 -2.84
N THR A 20 12.33 -2.86 -3.31
CA THR A 20 12.75 -2.76 -4.70
C THR A 20 13.73 -3.86 -5.08
N GLU A 21 14.60 -4.23 -4.18
CA GLU A 21 15.52 -5.37 -4.38
C GLU A 21 14.76 -6.69 -4.57
N LYS A 22 13.78 -6.97 -3.71
CA LYS A 22 12.94 -8.17 -3.84
C LYS A 22 12.14 -8.18 -5.14
N ILE A 23 11.55 -7.06 -5.51
CA ILE A 23 10.79 -6.92 -6.76
C ILE A 23 11.69 -7.13 -7.97
N GLY A 24 12.93 -6.63 -7.92
CA GLY A 24 13.92 -6.81 -8.97
C GLY A 24 14.35 -8.26 -9.20
N GLN A 25 14.10 -9.14 -8.25
CA GLN A 25 14.40 -10.57 -8.36
C GLN A 25 13.27 -11.38 -9.02
N LEU A 26 12.11 -10.76 -9.24
CA LEU A 26 10.99 -11.43 -9.89
C LEU A 26 11.28 -11.67 -11.38
N PRO A 27 10.72 -12.74 -11.99
CA PRO A 27 11.02 -13.09 -13.36
C PRO A 27 10.44 -12.09 -14.37
N LEU A 28 11.31 -11.35 -15.06
CA LEU A 28 10.93 -10.35 -16.07
C LEU A 28 10.23 -10.95 -17.30
N GLY A 29 10.42 -12.24 -17.54
CA GLY A 29 9.79 -12.93 -18.68
C GLY A 29 8.27 -13.04 -18.59
N GLN A 30 7.70 -12.84 -17.41
CA GLN A 30 6.26 -12.94 -17.19
C GLN A 30 5.59 -11.57 -17.29
N ALA A 31 4.51 -11.51 -18.07
CA ALA A 31 3.76 -10.26 -18.27
C ALA A 31 3.20 -9.69 -16.98
N ASP A 32 2.71 -10.54 -16.07
CA ASP A 32 2.17 -10.10 -14.77
C ASP A 32 3.24 -9.44 -13.90
N THR A 33 4.44 -9.99 -13.89
CA THR A 33 5.58 -9.40 -13.18
C THR A 33 5.91 -8.02 -13.74
N ARG A 34 5.99 -7.89 -15.06
CA ARG A 34 6.27 -6.60 -15.71
C ARG A 34 5.18 -5.58 -15.42
N GLY A 35 3.91 -6.00 -15.47
CA GLY A 35 2.76 -5.14 -15.17
C GLY A 35 2.78 -4.65 -13.74
N PHE A 36 3.02 -5.52 -12.78
CA PHE A 36 3.12 -5.15 -11.38
C PHE A 36 4.30 -4.21 -11.13
N ASN A 37 5.47 -4.50 -11.69
CA ASN A 37 6.63 -3.64 -11.56
C ASN A 37 6.36 -2.22 -12.05
N ARG A 38 5.74 -2.11 -13.21
CA ARG A 38 5.36 -0.80 -13.78
C ARG A 38 4.35 -0.08 -12.88
N PHE A 39 3.32 -0.77 -12.43
CA PHE A 39 2.30 -0.23 -11.53
C PHE A 39 2.91 0.30 -10.24
N PHE A 40 3.72 -0.51 -9.59
CA PHE A 40 4.25 -0.24 -8.26
C PHE A 40 5.42 0.74 -8.29
N LEU A 41 6.40 0.50 -9.14
CA LEU A 41 7.63 1.31 -9.18
C LEU A 41 7.42 2.65 -9.87
N SER A 42 6.62 2.72 -10.93
CA SER A 42 6.37 3.99 -11.62
C SER A 42 5.54 4.97 -10.80
N GLY A 43 4.80 4.48 -9.82
CA GLY A 43 4.04 5.33 -8.90
C GLY A 43 4.83 5.86 -7.73
N ALA A 44 6.07 5.42 -7.55
CA ALA A 44 6.87 5.82 -6.41
C ALA A 44 7.38 7.26 -6.54
N VAL A 45 7.16 8.04 -5.49
CA VAL A 45 7.63 9.42 -5.37
C VAL A 45 8.29 9.57 -4.01
N GLU A 46 9.50 10.10 -3.99
CA GLU A 46 10.16 10.46 -2.74
C GLU A 46 9.59 11.76 -2.22
N SER A 47 9.24 11.80 -0.95
CA SER A 47 8.68 12.98 -0.29
C SER A 47 9.41 13.26 1.00
N GLU A 48 9.63 14.54 1.30
CA GLU A 48 10.19 14.96 2.57
C GLU A 48 9.06 15.26 3.56
N ILE A 49 9.32 14.96 4.83
CA ILE A 49 8.42 15.34 5.93
C ILE A 49 8.86 16.73 6.38
N ASP A 50 7.93 17.70 6.35
CA ASP A 50 8.24 19.07 6.79
C ASP A 50 8.31 19.17 8.32
N SER A 51 8.65 20.37 8.83
CA SER A 51 8.81 20.62 10.26
C SER A 51 7.50 20.42 11.06
N ALA A 52 6.36 20.47 10.39
CA ALA A 52 5.04 20.21 11.01
C ALA A 52 4.60 18.76 10.88
N GLY A 53 5.43 17.87 10.34
CA GLY A 53 5.10 16.47 10.15
C GLY A 53 4.23 16.17 8.93
N ARG A 54 4.19 17.08 7.94
CA ARG A 54 3.36 16.95 6.75
C ARG A 54 4.17 16.47 5.57
N ILE A 55 3.52 15.68 4.70
CA ILE A 55 4.05 15.29 3.40
C ILE A 55 3.13 15.78 2.30
N LEU A 56 3.71 16.05 1.13
CA LEU A 56 2.93 16.36 -0.06
C LEU A 56 2.63 15.07 -0.82
N VAL A 57 1.36 14.82 -1.09
CA VAL A 57 0.92 13.70 -1.92
C VAL A 57 0.64 14.23 -3.33
N PRO A 58 1.34 13.74 -4.36
CA PRO A 58 1.10 14.19 -5.74
C PRO A 58 -0.33 13.90 -6.21
N ASP A 59 -0.83 14.74 -7.10
CA ASP A 59 -2.21 14.65 -7.59
C ASP A 59 -2.55 13.29 -8.19
N PHE A 60 -1.64 12.70 -8.98
CA PHE A 60 -1.91 11.39 -9.58
C PHE A 60 -2.08 10.27 -8.55
N LEU A 61 -1.41 10.36 -7.40
CA LEU A 61 -1.59 9.41 -6.31
C LEU A 61 -2.89 9.66 -5.55
N LYS A 62 -3.26 10.94 -5.33
CA LYS A 62 -4.55 11.29 -4.74
C LYS A 62 -5.70 10.76 -5.59
N GLU A 63 -5.62 10.93 -6.90
CA GLU A 63 -6.62 10.44 -7.85
C GLU A 63 -6.70 8.91 -7.83
N PHE A 64 -5.56 8.24 -7.86
CA PHE A 64 -5.53 6.78 -7.80
C PHE A 64 -6.26 6.23 -6.57
N ALA A 65 -5.98 6.79 -5.40
CA ALA A 65 -6.57 6.33 -4.14
C ALA A 65 -7.91 7.01 -3.82
N GLY A 66 -8.38 7.92 -4.67
CA GLY A 66 -9.63 8.63 -4.46
C GLY A 66 -9.65 9.45 -3.17
N LEU A 67 -8.50 10.03 -2.77
CA LEU A 67 -8.38 10.73 -1.51
C LEU A 67 -9.21 12.02 -1.50
N GLY A 68 -10.14 12.11 -0.55
CA GLY A 68 -10.86 13.34 -0.24
C GLY A 68 -10.14 14.18 0.80
N ALA A 69 -10.88 15.04 1.48
CA ALA A 69 -10.34 15.94 2.50
C ALA A 69 -9.89 15.21 3.76
N LYS A 70 -10.49 14.07 4.06
CA LYS A 70 -10.19 13.26 5.25
C LYS A 70 -9.60 11.92 4.83
N VAL A 71 -8.48 11.57 5.44
CA VAL A 71 -7.77 10.33 5.17
C VAL A 71 -7.53 9.56 6.47
N VAL A 72 -7.29 8.27 6.32
CA VAL A 72 -6.90 7.38 7.41
C VAL A 72 -5.47 6.90 7.14
N LEU A 73 -4.63 7.01 8.15
CA LEU A 73 -3.28 6.45 8.13
C LEU A 73 -3.30 5.15 8.92
N ALA A 74 -3.03 4.04 8.25
CA ALA A 74 -3.02 2.72 8.87
C ALA A 74 -1.60 2.18 8.89
N GLY A 75 -1.07 1.92 10.08
CA GLY A 75 0.23 1.27 10.24
C GLY A 75 0.12 -0.23 10.02
N VAL A 76 0.84 -0.76 9.05
CA VAL A 76 0.82 -2.18 8.69
C VAL A 76 2.25 -2.69 8.61
N SER A 77 2.80 -3.08 9.76
CA SER A 77 4.13 -3.65 9.92
C SER A 77 5.26 -2.86 9.25
N ASP A 78 5.51 -3.07 7.97
CA ASP A 78 6.63 -2.50 7.22
C ASP A 78 6.31 -1.19 6.51
N ARG A 79 5.06 -0.73 6.60
CA ARG A 79 4.59 0.45 5.88
C ARG A 79 3.47 1.17 6.59
N VAL A 80 3.22 2.39 6.16
CA VAL A 80 1.98 3.11 6.48
C VAL A 80 1.14 3.16 5.22
N GLU A 81 -0.15 2.91 5.35
CA GLU A 81 -1.11 3.03 4.26
C GLU A 81 -1.93 4.31 4.42
N ILE A 82 -2.16 4.99 3.29
CA ILE A 82 -3.04 6.17 3.26
C ILE A 82 -4.31 5.78 2.51
N TRP A 83 -5.44 5.88 3.19
CA TRP A 83 -6.76 5.56 2.66
C TRP A 83 -7.66 6.78 2.67
N ASP A 84 -8.53 6.90 1.70
CA ASP A 84 -9.69 7.79 1.84
C ASP A 84 -10.54 7.31 3.02
N GLU A 85 -11.06 8.22 3.83
CA GLU A 85 -11.80 7.86 5.05
C GLU A 85 -13.00 6.96 4.77
N ARG A 86 -13.77 7.26 3.73
CA ARG A 86 -14.96 6.47 3.37
C ARG A 86 -14.59 5.09 2.84
N ALA A 87 -13.56 5.03 2.01
CA ALA A 87 -13.04 3.77 1.48
C ALA A 87 -12.51 2.87 2.60
N TRP A 88 -11.78 3.45 3.55
CA TRP A 88 -11.31 2.73 4.73
C TRP A 88 -12.46 2.18 5.56
N SER A 89 -13.48 2.99 5.84
CA SER A 89 -14.64 2.57 6.63
C SER A 89 -15.37 1.40 6.00
N ALA A 90 -15.55 1.40 4.69
CA ALA A 90 -16.19 0.30 3.96
C ALA A 90 -15.34 -0.97 3.98
N TYR A 91 -14.03 -0.84 3.74
CA TYR A 91 -13.09 -1.96 3.76
C TYR A 91 -12.99 -2.57 5.16
N LYS A 92 -12.84 -1.73 6.19
CA LYS A 92 -12.74 -2.14 7.59
C LYS A 92 -13.94 -2.96 8.03
N ARG A 93 -15.15 -2.50 7.72
CA ARG A 93 -16.38 -3.26 8.05
C ARG A 93 -16.39 -4.64 7.41
N ARG A 94 -15.95 -4.73 6.17
CA ARG A 94 -15.88 -6.01 5.44
C ARG A 94 -14.86 -6.95 6.07
N ILE A 95 -13.68 -6.43 6.41
CA ILE A 95 -12.60 -7.20 7.05
C ILE A 95 -13.00 -7.66 8.45
N GLU A 96 -13.65 -6.82 9.23
CA GLU A 96 -14.14 -7.19 10.57
C GLU A 96 -15.12 -8.38 10.52
N LYS A 97 -15.98 -8.40 9.51
CA LYS A 97 -16.90 -9.53 9.30
C LYS A 97 -16.21 -10.82 8.86
N GLN A 98 -15.07 -10.72 8.21
CA GLN A 98 -14.35 -11.85 7.62
C GLN A 98 -13.15 -12.28 8.46
N GLY A 99 -12.91 -11.66 9.61
CA GLY A 99 -11.69 -11.87 10.40
C GLY A 99 -11.41 -13.35 10.71
N ASN A 100 -12.40 -14.08 11.18
CA ASN A 100 -12.24 -15.49 11.49
C ASN A 100 -11.96 -16.35 10.24
N ALA A 101 -12.66 -16.10 9.15
CA ALA A 101 -12.44 -16.81 7.89
C ALA A 101 -11.04 -16.52 7.31
N LEU A 102 -10.58 -15.29 7.43
CA LEU A 102 -9.22 -14.91 7.01
C LEU A 102 -8.16 -15.61 7.87
N ALA A 103 -8.37 -15.66 9.18
CA ALA A 103 -7.47 -16.34 10.10
C ALA A 103 -7.39 -17.86 9.79
N GLU A 104 -8.52 -18.48 9.48
CA GLU A 104 -8.57 -19.89 9.06
C GLU A 104 -7.77 -20.14 7.79
N LYS A 105 -7.90 -19.26 6.78
CA LYS A 105 -7.13 -19.37 5.54
C LYS A 105 -5.63 -19.24 5.78
N LEU A 106 -5.21 -18.35 6.66
CA LEU A 106 -3.81 -18.22 7.04
C LEU A 106 -3.32 -19.45 7.80
N GLY A 107 -4.17 -20.05 8.61
CA GLY A 107 -3.88 -21.33 9.29
C GLY A 107 -3.66 -22.48 8.30
N GLU A 108 -4.46 -22.55 7.23
CA GLU A 108 -4.34 -23.57 6.18
C GLU A 108 -2.97 -23.50 5.45
N VAL A 109 -2.39 -22.29 5.32
CA VAL A 109 -1.07 -22.10 4.71
C VAL A 109 0.05 -22.05 5.73
N GLY A 110 -0.22 -22.37 7.00
CA GLY A 110 0.78 -22.44 8.05
C GLY A 110 1.25 -21.10 8.61
N MET A 111 0.51 -20.01 8.40
CA MET A 111 0.86 -18.66 8.86
C MET A 111 0.32 -18.33 10.25
N LEU A 112 -0.72 -19.05 10.68
CA LEU A 112 -1.31 -18.90 12.01
C LEU A 112 -1.54 -20.25 12.68
#